data_cdc374ab9d33235e6d4b7334f142ac21
#
_entry.id   cdc374ab9d33235e6d4b7334f142ac21
#
_cell.length_a   1.000
_cell.length_b   1.000
_cell.length_c   1.000
_cell.angle_alpha   90.00
_cell.angle_beta   90.00
_cell.angle_gamma   90.00
#
_symmetry.space_group_name_H-M   'P 1'
#
loop_
_entity.id
_entity.type
_entity.pdbx_description
1 polymer ?
#
loop_
_entity_poly.entity_id
_entity_poly.type
_entity_poly.pdbx_seq_one_letter_code
_entity_poly.pdbx_strand_id
1 'polypeptide(L)'
;LRRVVQKLCQRDIAGICIEDKLFPKTNSFIGEGQPLADIDEFCGKIKAGKDSQTHDEFCLIARVEALISGWGMEEALKRAEAYHTSGADGILIHSKKSDGAEILTFLEEWGRRCPVVIVPTTYYDVPTDAFEKAGASVVIWANHNLRAGISAMRDVSRRIYREQSLKGAEGTIASVKDIFE
;
A
#
# COMPACT_ATOMS: atom_id res chain seq x y z
N LEU A 1 7.83 -9.68 -15.38
CA LEU A 1 8.43 -8.81 -14.36
C LEU A 1 9.82 -8.32 -14.77
N ARG A 2 10.75 -9.17 -15.27
CA ARG A 2 12.13 -8.80 -15.67
C ARG A 2 12.20 -7.48 -16.47
N ARG A 3 11.43 -7.40 -17.56
CA ARG A 3 11.41 -6.20 -18.43
C ARG A 3 10.90 -4.94 -17.73
N VAL A 4 9.99 -5.09 -16.78
CA VAL A 4 9.47 -3.96 -16.00
C VAL A 4 10.54 -3.44 -15.06
N VAL A 5 11.20 -4.32 -14.31
CA VAL A 5 12.29 -3.96 -13.39
C VAL A 5 13.41 -3.23 -14.13
N GLN A 6 13.90 -3.78 -15.26
CA GLN A 6 14.92 -3.12 -16.07
C GLN A 6 14.52 -1.71 -16.51
N LYS A 7 13.27 -1.54 -16.95
CA LYS A 7 12.76 -0.22 -17.36
C LYS A 7 12.63 0.78 -16.19
N LEU A 8 12.31 0.30 -14.99
CA LEU A 8 12.25 1.14 -13.80
C LEU A 8 13.67 1.55 -13.36
N CYS A 9 14.61 0.63 -13.32
CA CYS A 9 16.00 0.94 -13.04
C CYS A 9 16.59 1.97 -14.03
N GLN A 10 16.32 1.83 -15.34
CA GLN A 10 16.73 2.80 -16.35
C GLN A 10 16.19 4.23 -16.15
N ARG A 11 15.23 4.41 -15.25
CA ARG A 11 14.58 5.68 -14.91
C ARG A 11 14.86 6.13 -13.50
N ASP A 12 15.83 5.52 -12.85
CA ASP A 12 16.20 5.78 -11.45
C ASP A 12 15.01 5.70 -10.48
N ILE A 13 14.04 4.80 -10.78
CA ILE A 13 12.93 4.52 -9.87
C ILE A 13 13.44 3.64 -8.73
N ALA A 14 13.16 4.04 -7.49
CA ALA A 14 13.67 3.40 -6.28
C ALA A 14 13.20 1.96 -6.05
N GLY A 15 12.08 1.54 -6.64
CA GLY A 15 11.58 0.19 -6.45
C GLY A 15 10.22 -0.09 -7.05
N ILE A 16 9.73 -1.30 -6.81
CA ILE A 16 8.40 -1.76 -7.24
C ILE A 16 7.74 -2.56 -6.12
N CYS A 17 6.43 -2.39 -5.99
CA CYS A 17 5.59 -3.29 -5.18
C CYS A 17 4.78 -4.20 -6.11
N ILE A 18 4.86 -5.51 -5.88
CA ILE A 18 4.06 -6.51 -6.60
C ILE A 18 3.21 -7.29 -5.60
N GLU A 19 2.01 -7.70 -6.01
CA GLU A 19 1.08 -8.41 -5.14
C GLU A 19 0.80 -9.83 -5.62
N ASP A 20 0.52 -10.73 -4.67
CA ASP A 20 0.29 -12.16 -4.90
C ASP A 20 -1.16 -12.49 -5.28
N LYS A 21 -1.84 -11.60 -6.00
CA LYS A 21 -3.14 -11.86 -6.62
C LYS A 21 -3.02 -12.45 -8.02
N LEU A 22 -4.04 -13.21 -8.39
CA LEU A 22 -4.20 -13.68 -9.77
C LEU A 22 -4.76 -12.57 -10.68
N PHE A 23 -4.41 -12.63 -11.96
CA PHE A 23 -5.00 -11.80 -12.99
C PHE A 23 -6.24 -12.49 -13.61
N PRO A 24 -7.33 -11.77 -13.94
CA PRO A 24 -7.51 -10.32 -13.81
C PRO A 24 -7.70 -9.90 -12.35
N LYS A 25 -6.99 -8.83 -11.97
CA LYS A 25 -7.05 -8.30 -10.61
C LYS A 25 -8.41 -7.68 -10.31
N THR A 26 -8.99 -8.02 -9.17
CA THR A 26 -10.16 -7.35 -8.61
C THR A 26 -9.74 -6.42 -7.46
N ASN A 27 -10.58 -5.44 -7.13
CA ASN A 27 -10.32 -4.57 -5.99
C ASN A 27 -10.28 -5.39 -4.70
N SER A 28 -9.26 -5.18 -3.87
CA SER A 28 -9.02 -5.92 -2.62
C SER A 28 -10.15 -5.80 -1.60
N PHE A 29 -10.95 -4.73 -1.66
CA PHE A 29 -12.10 -4.51 -0.78
C PHE A 29 -13.42 -5.11 -1.30
N ILE A 30 -13.44 -5.68 -2.52
CA ILE A 30 -14.64 -6.25 -3.13
C ILE A 30 -14.59 -7.78 -3.08
N GLY A 31 -15.55 -8.37 -2.38
CA GLY A 31 -15.70 -9.83 -2.27
C GLY A 31 -14.81 -10.48 -1.22
N GLU A 32 -15.08 -11.74 -0.93
CA GLU A 32 -14.32 -12.61 -0.03
C GLU A 32 -13.72 -13.78 -0.82
N GLY A 33 -12.67 -14.41 -0.26
CA GLY A 33 -12.09 -15.62 -0.83
C GLY A 33 -11.45 -15.41 -2.21
N GLN A 34 -10.90 -14.24 -2.50
CA GLN A 34 -10.21 -14.01 -3.76
C GLN A 34 -9.03 -14.95 -3.92
N PRO A 35 -8.84 -15.55 -5.12
CA PRO A 35 -7.74 -16.46 -5.34
C PRO A 35 -6.40 -15.72 -5.29
N LEU A 36 -5.43 -16.33 -4.62
CA LEU A 36 -4.06 -15.86 -4.58
C LEU A 36 -3.20 -16.68 -5.55
N ALA A 37 -2.10 -16.09 -5.99
CA ALA A 37 -1.09 -16.79 -6.78
C ALA A 37 -0.50 -17.95 -5.96
N ASP A 38 -0.07 -18.97 -6.65
CA ASP A 38 0.76 -20.02 -6.07
C ASP A 38 2.03 -19.40 -5.47
N ILE A 39 2.44 -19.90 -4.29
CA ILE A 39 3.59 -19.34 -3.55
C ILE A 39 4.87 -19.48 -4.37
N ASP A 40 5.12 -20.66 -4.95
CA ASP A 40 6.35 -20.93 -5.69
C ASP A 40 6.41 -20.13 -6.99
N GLU A 41 5.25 -19.96 -7.68
CA GLU A 41 5.16 -19.09 -8.85
C GLU A 41 5.49 -17.64 -8.48
N PHE A 42 4.95 -17.15 -7.37
CA PHE A 42 5.20 -15.76 -6.94
C PHE A 42 6.65 -15.57 -6.47
N CYS A 43 7.22 -16.55 -5.76
CA CYS A 43 8.64 -16.60 -5.43
C CYS A 43 9.54 -16.56 -6.68
N GLY A 44 9.16 -17.30 -7.71
CA GLY A 44 9.84 -17.25 -9.01
C GLY A 44 9.77 -15.86 -9.66
N LYS A 45 8.66 -15.15 -9.54
CA LYS A 45 8.54 -13.74 -9.98
C LYS A 45 9.47 -12.82 -9.20
N ILE A 46 9.55 -12.96 -7.88
CA ILE A 46 10.45 -12.16 -7.02
C ILE A 46 11.90 -12.37 -7.46
N LYS A 47 12.36 -13.64 -7.54
CA LYS A 47 13.72 -13.98 -8.00
C LYS A 47 14.02 -13.39 -9.37
N ALA A 48 13.10 -13.56 -10.33
CA ALA A 48 13.23 -13.01 -11.66
C ALA A 48 13.31 -11.47 -11.69
N GLY A 49 12.63 -10.80 -10.76
CA GLY A 49 12.71 -9.36 -10.55
C GLY A 49 14.08 -8.94 -10.01
N LYS A 50 14.52 -9.57 -8.94
CA LYS A 50 15.83 -9.32 -8.31
C LYS A 50 16.99 -9.57 -9.28
N ASP A 51 16.99 -10.67 -10.02
CA ASP A 51 17.99 -10.98 -11.03
C ASP A 51 18.05 -9.95 -12.18
N SER A 52 17.05 -9.12 -12.32
CA SER A 52 16.93 -8.17 -13.43
C SER A 52 17.20 -6.72 -13.04
N GLN A 53 17.40 -6.44 -11.76
CA GLN A 53 17.77 -5.11 -11.30
C GLN A 53 19.20 -4.76 -11.75
N THR A 54 19.43 -3.50 -12.04
CA THR A 54 20.74 -3.00 -12.48
C THR A 54 21.40 -2.10 -11.44
N HIS A 55 20.71 -1.86 -10.33
CA HIS A 55 21.17 -1.07 -9.17
C HIS A 55 20.82 -1.82 -7.89
N ASP A 56 21.76 -1.92 -6.98
CA ASP A 56 21.59 -2.65 -5.72
C ASP A 56 20.55 -1.98 -4.79
N GLU A 57 20.36 -0.68 -4.92
CA GLU A 57 19.40 0.10 -4.15
C GLU A 57 17.94 -0.07 -4.63
N PHE A 58 17.72 -0.73 -5.79
CA PHE A 58 16.35 -0.96 -6.27
C PHE A 58 15.62 -1.96 -5.35
N CYS A 59 14.53 -1.52 -4.75
CA CYS A 59 13.74 -2.33 -3.82
C CYS A 59 12.57 -3.04 -4.51
N LEU A 60 12.40 -4.33 -4.21
CA LEU A 60 11.23 -5.11 -4.58
C LEU A 60 10.42 -5.44 -3.32
N ILE A 61 9.25 -4.83 -3.19
CA ILE A 61 8.33 -5.07 -2.09
C ILE A 61 7.29 -6.10 -2.50
N ALA A 62 7.16 -7.17 -1.72
CA ALA A 62 6.14 -8.18 -1.92
C ALA A 62 4.89 -7.87 -1.10
N ARG A 63 3.75 -7.63 -1.77
CA ARG A 63 2.47 -7.41 -1.10
C ARG A 63 1.75 -8.73 -0.90
N VAL A 64 1.50 -9.06 0.36
CA VAL A 64 0.78 -10.25 0.81
C VAL A 64 -0.70 -9.92 0.97
N GLU A 65 -1.53 -10.55 0.17
CA GLU A 65 -2.99 -10.33 0.16
C GLU A 65 -3.77 -11.36 1.01
N ALA A 66 -3.09 -12.24 1.74
CA ALA A 66 -3.73 -13.33 2.48
C ALA A 66 -4.75 -12.83 3.52
N LEU A 67 -4.43 -11.82 4.33
CA LEU A 67 -5.35 -11.27 5.33
C LEU A 67 -6.58 -10.63 4.66
N ILE A 68 -6.36 -9.81 3.65
CA ILE A 68 -7.46 -9.09 2.99
C ILE A 68 -8.36 -10.03 2.18
N SER A 69 -7.82 -11.17 1.74
CA SER A 69 -8.56 -12.22 1.04
C SER A 69 -9.18 -13.27 1.97
N GLY A 70 -8.99 -13.13 3.29
CA GLY A 70 -9.61 -14.01 4.29
C GLY A 70 -8.91 -15.36 4.48
N TRP A 71 -7.64 -15.49 4.08
CA TRP A 71 -6.86 -16.75 4.22
C TRP A 71 -6.20 -16.91 5.58
N GLY A 72 -6.24 -15.86 6.43
CA GLY A 72 -5.78 -15.88 7.81
C GLY A 72 -4.30 -15.62 8.02
N MET A 73 -3.92 -15.54 9.30
CA MET A 73 -2.58 -15.12 9.73
C MET A 73 -1.49 -16.13 9.38
N GLU A 74 -1.76 -17.41 9.58
CA GLU A 74 -0.80 -18.46 9.27
C GLU A 74 -0.36 -18.42 7.81
N GLU A 75 -1.32 -18.29 6.88
CA GLU A 75 -1.00 -18.19 5.46
C GLU A 75 -0.30 -16.84 5.12
N ALA A 76 -0.67 -15.76 5.79
CA ALA A 76 0.01 -14.48 5.61
C ALA A 76 1.49 -14.54 5.99
N LEU A 77 1.81 -15.12 7.15
CA LEU A 77 3.19 -15.30 7.63
C LEU A 77 3.97 -16.27 6.76
N LYS A 78 3.37 -17.40 6.37
CA LYS A 78 3.98 -18.35 5.46
C LYS A 78 4.38 -17.73 4.14
N ARG A 79 3.50 -16.93 3.53
CA ARG A 79 3.77 -16.21 2.28
C ARG A 79 4.85 -15.15 2.47
N ALA A 80 4.76 -14.35 3.53
CA ALA A 80 5.76 -13.34 3.84
C ALA A 80 7.16 -13.95 3.97
N GLU A 81 7.30 -15.07 4.67
CA GLU A 81 8.56 -15.79 4.83
C GLU A 81 9.10 -16.31 3.49
N ALA A 82 8.25 -16.95 2.68
CA ALA A 82 8.64 -17.46 1.37
C ALA A 82 9.11 -16.34 0.44
N TYR A 83 8.43 -15.20 0.46
CA TYR A 83 8.75 -14.04 -0.38
C TYR A 83 10.03 -13.35 0.08
N HIS A 84 10.21 -13.18 1.38
CA HIS A 84 11.45 -12.64 1.94
C HIS A 84 12.65 -13.54 1.57
N THR A 85 12.55 -14.86 1.82
CA THR A 85 13.57 -15.85 1.47
C THR A 85 13.87 -15.86 -0.05
N SER A 86 12.90 -15.50 -0.86
CA SER A 86 13.06 -15.39 -2.32
C SER A 86 13.69 -14.08 -2.79
N GLY A 87 14.02 -13.16 -1.87
CA GLY A 87 14.75 -11.92 -2.13
C GLY A 87 13.89 -10.66 -2.14
N ALA A 88 12.65 -10.71 -1.66
CA ALA A 88 11.90 -9.47 -1.43
C ALA A 88 12.59 -8.62 -0.35
N ASP A 89 12.80 -7.33 -0.64
CA ASP A 89 13.48 -6.38 0.25
C ASP A 89 12.56 -5.92 1.40
N GLY A 90 11.27 -6.08 1.24
CA GLY A 90 10.27 -5.80 2.28
C GLY A 90 8.92 -6.43 1.95
N ILE A 91 8.07 -6.48 2.97
CA ILE A 91 6.71 -7.02 2.90
C ILE A 91 5.71 -5.87 3.04
N LEU A 92 4.71 -5.82 2.16
CA LEU A 92 3.52 -5.00 2.39
C LEU A 92 2.38 -5.91 2.83
N ILE A 93 1.85 -5.65 4.02
CA ILE A 93 0.68 -6.37 4.57
C ILE A 93 -0.53 -5.45 4.65
N HIS A 94 -1.71 -5.98 4.35
CA HIS A 94 -2.95 -5.21 4.34
C HIS A 94 -4.10 -6.00 4.96
N SER A 95 -5.04 -5.30 5.63
CA SER A 95 -6.23 -5.90 6.25
C SER A 95 -7.49 -5.09 5.91
N LYS A 96 -8.65 -5.77 5.91
CA LYS A 96 -9.98 -5.14 5.80
C LYS A 96 -10.53 -4.69 7.16
N LYS A 97 -10.01 -5.23 8.26
CA LYS A 97 -10.51 -4.93 9.60
C LYS A 97 -10.21 -3.48 9.97
N SER A 98 -11.08 -2.90 10.77
CA SER A 98 -10.98 -1.51 11.20
C SER A 98 -10.22 -1.31 12.51
N ASP A 99 -9.98 -2.38 13.26
CA ASP A 99 -9.36 -2.33 14.59
C ASP A 99 -7.82 -2.41 14.57
N GLY A 100 -7.22 -2.72 13.43
CA GLY A 100 -5.78 -2.87 13.28
C GLY A 100 -5.17 -4.10 13.96
N ALA A 101 -5.95 -4.93 14.66
CA ALA A 101 -5.43 -6.05 15.44
C ALA A 101 -4.65 -7.06 14.58
N GLU A 102 -5.16 -7.40 13.39
CA GLU A 102 -4.45 -8.32 12.48
C GLU A 102 -3.07 -7.78 12.06
N ILE A 103 -2.97 -6.47 11.84
CA ILE A 103 -1.70 -5.85 11.44
C ILE A 103 -0.71 -5.84 12.60
N LEU A 104 -1.16 -5.49 13.80
CA LEU A 104 -0.31 -5.51 15.00
C LEU A 104 0.18 -6.94 15.30
N THR A 105 -0.71 -7.94 15.27
CA THR A 105 -0.34 -9.35 15.44
C THR A 105 0.67 -9.79 14.37
N PHE A 106 0.43 -9.45 13.10
CA PHE A 106 1.38 -9.78 12.03
C PHE A 106 2.77 -9.16 12.29
N LEU A 107 2.84 -7.88 12.68
CA LEU A 107 4.09 -7.20 12.96
C LEU A 107 4.87 -7.85 14.12
N GLU A 108 4.17 -8.21 15.20
CA GLU A 108 4.76 -8.89 16.36
C GLU A 108 5.31 -10.27 15.98
N GLU A 109 4.53 -11.11 15.29
CA GLU A 109 4.94 -12.44 14.88
C GLU A 109 6.01 -12.40 13.77
N TRP A 110 5.97 -11.39 12.90
CA TRP A 110 7.01 -11.18 11.90
C TRP A 110 8.37 -10.86 12.50
N GLY A 111 8.42 -10.20 13.65
CA GLY A 111 9.65 -10.02 14.44
C GLY A 111 10.75 -9.24 13.73
N ARG A 112 10.40 -8.28 12.90
CA ARG A 112 11.34 -7.37 12.19
C ARG A 112 12.36 -8.09 11.26
N ARG A 113 12.01 -9.25 10.69
CA ARG A 113 12.91 -10.02 9.79
C ARG A 113 13.31 -9.23 8.55
N CYS A 114 12.41 -8.42 8.01
CA CYS A 114 12.69 -7.38 7.01
C CYS A 114 11.72 -6.22 7.17
N PRO A 115 11.93 -5.08 6.48
CA PRO A 115 11.02 -3.94 6.52
C PRO A 115 9.58 -4.32 6.18
N VAL A 116 8.62 -3.77 6.95
CA VAL A 116 7.19 -3.95 6.70
C VAL A 116 6.53 -2.62 6.37
N VAL A 117 5.80 -2.63 5.27
CA VAL A 117 4.97 -1.51 4.79
C VAL A 117 3.51 -1.80 5.13
N ILE A 118 2.81 -0.83 5.70
CA ILE A 118 1.38 -0.92 6.01
C ILE A 118 0.58 0.21 5.36
N VAL A 119 -0.72 -0.02 5.17
CA VAL A 119 -1.64 0.95 4.52
C VAL A 119 -2.91 1.09 5.37
N PRO A 120 -2.94 1.94 6.42
CA PRO A 120 -4.04 2.00 7.39
C PRO A 120 -5.29 2.72 6.84
N THR A 121 -5.83 2.25 5.73
CA THR A 121 -7.03 2.83 5.11
C THR A 121 -8.29 2.59 5.93
N THR A 122 -8.43 1.40 6.53
CA THR A 122 -9.60 0.99 7.33
C THR A 122 -9.36 1.08 8.83
N TYR A 123 -8.13 0.87 9.28
CA TYR A 123 -7.70 0.90 10.68
C TYR A 123 -6.98 2.20 11.05
N TYR A 124 -7.52 3.31 10.56
CA TYR A 124 -6.97 4.67 10.71
C TYR A 124 -6.99 5.19 12.15
N ASP A 125 -7.75 4.57 13.05
CA ASP A 125 -7.84 4.96 14.48
C ASP A 125 -6.62 4.50 15.29
N VAL A 126 -5.81 3.59 14.75
CA VAL A 126 -4.58 3.14 15.43
C VAL A 126 -3.49 4.19 15.25
N PRO A 127 -2.90 4.70 16.35
CA PRO A 127 -1.83 5.69 16.27
C PRO A 127 -0.58 5.16 15.55
N THR A 128 0.12 6.04 14.83
CA THR A 128 1.33 5.66 14.08
C THR A 128 2.42 5.09 14.97
N ASP A 129 2.59 5.61 16.18
CA ASP A 129 3.58 5.12 17.15
C ASP A 129 3.32 3.68 17.63
N ALA A 130 2.06 3.23 17.64
CA ALA A 130 1.72 1.85 17.93
C ALA A 130 2.25 0.91 16.83
N PHE A 131 2.10 1.29 15.57
CA PHE A 131 2.66 0.53 14.45
C PHE A 131 4.19 0.52 14.45
N GLU A 132 4.82 1.66 14.73
CA GLU A 132 6.27 1.77 14.85
C GLU A 132 6.82 0.85 15.94
N LYS A 133 6.23 0.88 17.14
CA LYS A 133 6.59 0.00 18.27
C LYS A 133 6.44 -1.47 17.91
N ALA A 134 5.37 -1.84 17.21
CA ALA A 134 5.13 -3.20 16.74
C ALA A 134 6.09 -3.64 15.62
N GLY A 135 6.75 -2.70 14.93
CA GLY A 135 7.78 -3.03 13.94
C GLY A 135 7.47 -2.65 12.50
N ALA A 136 6.46 -1.83 12.25
CA ALA A 136 6.24 -1.26 10.92
C ALA A 136 7.38 -0.28 10.57
N SER A 137 7.85 -0.35 9.34
CA SER A 137 8.93 0.50 8.82
C SER A 137 8.41 1.67 8.00
N VAL A 138 7.29 1.47 7.30
CA VAL A 138 6.68 2.49 6.43
C VAL A 138 5.16 2.45 6.56
N VAL A 139 4.56 3.63 6.68
CA VAL A 139 3.10 3.82 6.65
C VAL A 139 2.71 4.60 5.41
N ILE A 140 1.83 4.04 4.58
CA ILE A 140 1.31 4.70 3.39
C ILE A 140 -0.09 5.27 3.65
N TRP A 141 -0.23 6.58 3.65
CA TRP A 141 -1.51 7.29 3.71
C TRP A 141 -2.13 7.39 2.30
N ALA A 142 -2.67 6.28 1.79
CA ALA A 142 -2.92 6.05 0.37
C ALA A 142 -3.91 7.02 -0.29
N ASN A 143 -5.05 7.30 0.33
CA ASN A 143 -6.13 8.03 -0.36
C ASN A 143 -6.73 9.20 0.44
N HIS A 144 -6.16 9.54 1.58
CA HIS A 144 -6.73 10.54 2.49
C HIS A 144 -6.77 11.94 1.85
N ASN A 145 -5.68 12.36 1.22
CA ASN A 145 -5.60 13.66 0.52
C ASN A 145 -6.57 13.72 -0.66
N LEU A 146 -6.68 12.65 -1.45
CA LEU A 146 -7.64 12.58 -2.54
C LEU A 146 -9.09 12.69 -2.04
N ARG A 147 -9.42 11.96 -0.97
CA ARG A 147 -10.76 12.02 -0.34
C ARG A 147 -11.06 13.42 0.22
N ALA A 148 -10.09 14.05 0.86
CA ALA A 148 -10.20 15.42 1.35
C ALA A 148 -10.42 16.40 0.19
N GLY A 149 -9.63 16.28 -0.88
CA GLY A 149 -9.79 17.09 -2.09
C GLY A 149 -11.17 16.94 -2.74
N ILE A 150 -11.68 15.71 -2.86
CA ILE A 150 -13.04 15.46 -3.39
C ILE A 150 -14.09 16.14 -2.53
N SER A 151 -13.98 16.06 -1.20
CA SER A 151 -14.93 16.71 -0.28
C SER A 151 -14.87 18.22 -0.43
N ALA A 152 -13.67 18.80 -0.43
CA ALA A 152 -13.48 20.24 -0.59
C ALA A 152 -14.03 20.76 -1.94
N MET A 153 -13.74 20.07 -3.03
CA MET A 153 -14.28 20.43 -4.36
C MET A 153 -15.82 20.39 -4.39
N ARG A 154 -16.42 19.37 -3.79
CA ARG A 154 -17.89 19.26 -3.68
C ARG A 154 -18.49 20.41 -2.87
N ASP A 155 -17.86 20.74 -1.76
CA ASP A 155 -18.36 21.81 -0.86
C ASP A 155 -18.27 23.19 -1.52
N VAL A 156 -17.16 23.50 -2.18
CA VAL A 156 -17.00 24.73 -2.97
C VAL A 156 -18.05 24.80 -4.09
N SER A 157 -18.22 23.75 -4.86
CA SER A 157 -19.20 23.72 -5.96
C SER A 157 -20.63 23.92 -5.46
N ARG A 158 -21.02 23.29 -4.34
CA ARG A 158 -22.34 23.51 -3.73
C ARG A 158 -22.54 24.91 -3.24
N ARG A 159 -21.50 25.52 -2.65
CA ARG A 159 -21.52 26.88 -2.14
C ARG A 159 -21.71 27.86 -3.28
N ILE A 160 -20.91 27.77 -4.34
CA ILE A 160 -21.03 28.60 -5.54
C ILE A 160 -22.44 28.50 -6.13
N TYR A 161 -22.99 27.29 -6.24
CA TYR A 161 -24.33 27.08 -6.77
C TYR A 161 -25.41 27.77 -5.95
N ARG A 162 -25.30 27.71 -4.62
CA ARG A 162 -26.31 28.29 -3.70
C ARG A 162 -26.19 29.80 -3.58
N GLU A 163 -24.96 30.31 -3.47
CA GLU A 163 -24.69 31.70 -3.16
C GLU A 163 -24.56 32.57 -4.42
N GLN A 164 -24.37 31.94 -5.57
CA GLN A 164 -24.07 32.63 -6.86
C GLN A 164 -22.91 33.62 -6.71
N SER A 165 -21.94 33.31 -5.83
CA SER A 165 -20.82 34.15 -5.43
C SER A 165 -19.67 33.29 -4.92
N LEU A 166 -18.44 33.77 -5.10
CA LEU A 166 -17.22 33.19 -4.54
C LEU A 166 -16.85 33.73 -3.17
N LYS A 167 -17.52 34.79 -2.71
CA LYS A 167 -17.17 35.50 -1.48
C LYS A 167 -17.07 34.58 -0.25
N GLY A 168 -17.99 33.62 -0.14
CA GLY A 168 -17.98 32.66 0.97
C GLY A 168 -16.97 31.53 0.81
N ALA A 169 -16.51 31.24 -0.39
CA ALA A 169 -15.57 30.16 -0.69
C ALA A 169 -14.11 30.60 -0.64
N GLU A 170 -13.79 31.82 -1.06
CA GLU A 170 -12.43 32.32 -1.29
C GLU A 170 -11.49 32.17 -0.09
N GLY A 171 -11.98 32.42 1.11
CA GLY A 171 -11.20 32.28 2.36
C GLY A 171 -11.01 30.82 2.85
N THR A 172 -11.58 29.82 2.18
CA THR A 172 -11.54 28.39 2.57
C THR A 172 -10.80 27.51 1.57
N ILE A 173 -10.29 28.09 0.50
CA ILE A 173 -9.54 27.39 -0.56
C ILE A 173 -8.12 27.94 -0.64
N ALA A 174 -7.24 27.19 -1.30
CA ALA A 174 -5.88 27.65 -1.57
C ALA A 174 -5.90 28.96 -2.37
N SER A 175 -5.02 29.88 -2.03
CA SER A 175 -4.94 31.15 -2.75
C SER A 175 -4.42 30.93 -4.18
N VAL A 176 -4.73 31.89 -5.07
CA VAL A 176 -4.17 31.90 -6.43
C VAL A 176 -2.64 31.86 -6.39
N LYS A 177 -2.04 32.51 -5.39
CA LYS A 177 -0.58 32.51 -5.20
C LYS A 177 -0.04 31.10 -4.92
N ASP A 178 -0.70 30.31 -4.07
CA ASP A 178 -0.27 28.94 -3.73
C ASP A 178 -0.30 27.98 -4.94
N ILE A 179 -1.06 28.32 -6.00
CA ILE A 179 -1.12 27.52 -7.23
C ILE A 179 0.10 27.78 -8.13
N PHE A 180 0.74 28.94 -8.01
CA PHE A 180 1.85 29.37 -8.85
C PHE A 180 3.23 29.21 -8.20
N GLU A 181 3.29 28.78 -6.94
CA GLU A 181 4.50 28.37 -6.23
C GLU A 181 4.79 26.88 -6.40
#